data_0c06d5ff5c7be0f60cf1bc7e7b623ad1
#
_entry.id   0c06d5ff5c7be0f60cf1bc7e7b623ad1
#
_cell.length_a   1.000
_cell.length_b   1.000
_cell.length_c   1.000
_cell.angle_alpha   90.00
_cell.angle_beta   90.00
_cell.angle_gamma   90.00
#
_symmetry.space_group_name_H-M   'P 1'
#
loop_
_entity.id
_entity.type
_entity.pdbx_description
1 polymer ?
#
loop_
_entity_poly.entity_id
_entity_poly.type
_entity_poly.pdbx_seq_one_letter_code
_entity_poly.pdbx_strand_id
1 'polypeptide(L)'
;NAKKPDSQDICFIPDGDYKKFINKKISNTNGKIIDSEGKKLGDHQGIHNFTIGQRKGIGIESKGKPLFVTKIYPSKNTVEVGPPSELMQNKAYLSKLNIISGEKNIVGKESLYAKIRYKSTPAKGILEIKRNGNAVFIFDEPQRAITPGQALVFYKGNQVIGGGFIEYEEASLDKEKEKEIAKSF
;
A
#
# COMPACT_ATOMS: atom_id res chain seq x y z
N ASN A 1 19.84 9.38 22.76
CA ASN A 1 19.28 8.39 21.82
C ASN A 1 18.59 9.01 20.60
N ALA A 2 18.20 10.29 20.62
CA ALA A 2 17.50 10.95 19.51
C ALA A 2 18.30 11.03 18.20
N LYS A 3 19.61 10.91 18.26
CA LYS A 3 20.52 10.93 17.07
C LYS A 3 21.02 9.55 16.65
N LYS A 4 20.67 8.49 17.39
CA LYS A 4 21.09 7.13 17.04
C LYS A 4 20.20 6.64 15.89
N PRO A 5 20.77 6.16 14.78
CA PRO A 5 19.98 5.55 13.72
C PRO A 5 19.28 4.31 14.27
N ASP A 6 18.00 4.15 13.87
CA ASP A 6 17.26 2.94 14.21
C ASP A 6 17.95 1.72 13.61
N SER A 7 18.01 0.63 14.37
CA SER A 7 18.44 -0.66 13.86
C SER A 7 17.45 -1.11 12.78
N GLN A 8 17.95 -1.34 11.57
CA GLN A 8 17.15 -1.81 10.44
C GLN A 8 17.19 -3.33 10.28
N ASP A 9 17.96 -3.99 11.12
CA ASP A 9 18.13 -5.43 11.05
C ASP A 9 17.00 -6.15 11.78
N ILE A 10 16.46 -7.17 11.13
CA ILE A 10 15.43 -8.04 11.73
C ILE A 10 16.17 -9.04 12.62
N CYS A 11 16.06 -8.91 13.93
CA CYS A 11 16.86 -9.64 14.92
C CYS A 11 16.73 -11.17 14.84
N PHE A 12 15.66 -11.71 14.25
CA PHE A 12 15.47 -13.15 14.03
C PHE A 12 15.87 -13.62 12.62
N ILE A 13 16.51 -12.75 11.82
CA ILE A 13 17.13 -13.07 10.51
C ILE A 13 18.60 -12.65 10.57
N PRO A 14 19.48 -13.45 11.22
CA PRO A 14 20.83 -13.04 11.51
C PRO A 14 21.71 -12.91 10.26
N ASP A 15 21.36 -13.55 9.15
CA ASP A 15 22.03 -13.44 7.85
C ASP A 15 21.53 -12.26 6.99
N GLY A 16 20.55 -11.48 7.49
CA GLY A 16 19.98 -10.33 6.79
C GLY A 16 19.19 -10.70 5.52
N ASP A 17 19.13 -11.97 5.14
CA ASP A 17 18.41 -12.43 3.94
C ASP A 17 16.95 -12.77 4.27
N TYR A 18 16.13 -11.69 4.42
CA TYR A 18 14.69 -11.85 4.68
C TYR A 18 13.96 -12.58 3.55
N LYS A 19 14.44 -12.49 2.30
CA LYS A 19 13.82 -13.21 1.17
C LYS A 19 13.95 -14.71 1.32
N LYS A 20 15.12 -15.19 1.69
CA LYS A 20 15.38 -16.60 1.99
C LYS A 20 14.50 -17.09 3.16
N PHE A 21 14.35 -16.26 4.20
CA PHE A 21 13.48 -16.58 5.33
C PHE A 21 12.01 -16.69 4.91
N ILE A 22 11.49 -15.74 4.14
CA ILE A 22 10.11 -15.74 3.65
C ILE A 22 9.87 -16.91 2.71
N ASN A 23 10.77 -17.17 1.75
CA ASN A 23 10.65 -18.25 0.79
C ASN A 23 10.62 -19.65 1.43
N LYS A 24 11.17 -19.81 2.66
CA LYS A 24 11.03 -21.03 3.45
C LYS A 24 9.64 -21.19 4.09
N LYS A 25 8.92 -20.09 4.31
CA LYS A 25 7.61 -20.09 5.00
C LYS A 25 6.43 -20.03 4.04
N ILE A 26 6.62 -19.43 2.89
CA ILE A 26 5.59 -19.23 1.87
C ILE A 26 6.00 -20.03 0.64
N SER A 27 5.11 -20.89 0.16
CA SER A 27 5.32 -21.62 -1.08
C SER A 27 5.50 -20.64 -2.24
N ASN A 28 6.58 -20.79 -2.99
CA ASN A 28 6.80 -20.00 -4.19
C ASN A 28 5.74 -20.36 -5.23
N THR A 29 4.88 -19.42 -5.53
CA THR A 29 3.88 -19.56 -6.60
C THR A 29 4.32 -18.71 -7.79
N ASN A 30 4.51 -19.37 -8.94
CA ASN A 30 4.83 -18.65 -10.17
C ASN A 30 3.68 -17.74 -10.57
N GLY A 31 3.99 -16.50 -10.87
CA GLY A 31 3.02 -15.50 -11.30
C GLY A 31 3.55 -14.72 -12.48
N LYS A 32 2.76 -13.75 -12.95
CA LYS A 32 3.05 -12.97 -14.15
C LYS A 32 3.50 -11.57 -13.81
N ILE A 33 4.43 -11.03 -14.62
CA ILE A 33 4.75 -9.60 -14.64
C ILE A 33 4.13 -9.02 -15.91
N ILE A 34 3.34 -7.98 -15.76
CA ILE A 34 2.63 -7.31 -16.86
C ILE A 34 2.96 -5.82 -16.91
N ASP A 35 2.70 -5.16 -18.03
CA ASP A 35 2.65 -3.70 -18.12
C ASP A 35 1.25 -3.16 -17.80
N SER A 36 1.08 -1.84 -17.84
CA SER A 36 -0.20 -1.16 -17.59
C SER A 36 -1.30 -1.48 -18.62
N GLU A 37 -0.93 -2.01 -19.79
CA GLU A 37 -1.87 -2.47 -20.83
C GLU A 37 -2.27 -3.93 -20.63
N GLY A 38 -1.70 -4.61 -19.63
CA GLY A 38 -1.95 -6.02 -19.32
C GLY A 38 -1.11 -7.00 -20.14
N LYS A 39 -0.16 -6.52 -20.93
CA LYS A 39 0.74 -7.35 -21.73
C LYS A 39 1.75 -8.04 -20.81
N LYS A 40 1.89 -9.35 -20.96
CA LYS A 40 2.89 -10.12 -20.21
C LYS A 40 4.30 -9.74 -20.65
N LEU A 41 5.13 -9.36 -19.68
CA LEU A 41 6.55 -9.04 -19.85
C LEU A 41 7.47 -10.15 -19.34
N GLY A 42 7.00 -10.98 -18.39
CA GLY A 42 7.77 -12.08 -17.82
C GLY A 42 7.02 -12.82 -16.73
N ASP A 43 7.76 -13.65 -15.99
CA ASP A 43 7.24 -14.43 -14.87
C ASP A 43 8.03 -14.10 -13.59
N HIS A 44 7.43 -14.37 -12.42
CA HIS A 44 8.07 -14.23 -11.12
C HIS A 44 7.79 -15.43 -10.22
N GLN A 45 8.59 -15.59 -9.16
CA GLN A 45 8.51 -16.71 -8.20
C GLN A 45 7.82 -16.33 -6.89
N GLY A 46 6.82 -15.44 -6.93
CA GLY A 46 6.03 -15.02 -5.77
C GLY A 46 5.98 -13.50 -5.63
N ILE A 47 4.77 -12.98 -5.44
CA ILE A 47 4.50 -11.55 -5.29
C ILE A 47 5.16 -10.93 -4.05
N HIS A 48 5.44 -11.75 -3.01
CA HIS A 48 6.10 -11.31 -1.78
C HIS A 48 7.54 -10.82 -1.98
N ASN A 49 8.14 -11.09 -3.15
CA ASN A 49 9.45 -10.58 -3.53
C ASN A 49 9.40 -9.15 -4.09
N PHE A 50 8.21 -8.57 -4.23
CA PHE A 50 7.99 -7.27 -4.85
C PHE A 50 7.39 -6.26 -3.87
N THR A 51 7.77 -5.00 -4.08
CA THR A 51 7.23 -3.87 -3.33
C THR A 51 6.90 -2.74 -4.31
N ILE A 52 5.79 -2.04 -4.12
CA ILE A 52 5.43 -0.88 -4.95
C ILE A 52 6.54 0.17 -4.87
N GLY A 53 6.97 0.66 -6.02
CA GLY A 53 8.10 1.58 -6.18
C GLY A 53 9.46 0.89 -6.34
N GLN A 54 9.54 -0.43 -6.27
CA GLN A 54 10.78 -1.19 -6.51
C GLN A 54 11.23 -1.00 -7.96
N ARG A 55 12.54 -0.72 -8.15
CA ARG A 55 13.18 -0.58 -9.46
C ARG A 55 14.15 -1.72 -9.77
N LYS A 56 14.89 -2.19 -8.75
CA LYS A 56 15.92 -3.23 -8.93
C LYS A 56 15.36 -4.62 -8.64
N GLY A 57 15.90 -5.64 -9.30
CA GLY A 57 15.54 -7.03 -9.03
C GLY A 57 14.13 -7.43 -9.48
N ILE A 58 13.58 -6.74 -10.48
CA ILE A 58 12.26 -7.08 -11.05
C ILE A 58 12.36 -8.30 -11.97
N GLY A 59 13.54 -8.58 -12.56
CA GLY A 59 13.74 -9.71 -13.47
C GLY A 59 13.28 -9.44 -14.91
N ILE A 60 13.04 -8.18 -15.26
CA ILE A 60 12.64 -7.75 -16.60
C ILE A 60 13.71 -6.83 -17.17
N GLU A 61 14.11 -7.07 -18.41
CA GLU A 61 14.94 -6.16 -19.16
C GLU A 61 14.14 -4.93 -19.61
N SER A 62 14.52 -3.78 -19.11
CA SER A 62 13.95 -2.51 -19.57
C SER A 62 14.70 -2.02 -20.81
N LYS A 63 14.04 -1.89 -21.94
CA LYS A 63 14.59 -1.34 -23.18
C LYS A 63 14.89 0.18 -23.02
N GLY A 64 15.87 0.51 -22.16
CA GLY A 64 16.34 1.89 -21.98
C GLY A 64 15.50 2.81 -21.09
N LYS A 65 14.28 2.43 -20.67
CA LYS A 65 13.46 3.24 -19.76
C LYS A 65 13.33 2.55 -18.40
N PRO A 66 13.52 3.26 -17.27
CA PRO A 66 13.40 2.64 -15.95
C PRO A 66 11.97 2.16 -15.70
N LEU A 67 11.81 0.88 -15.34
CA LEU A 67 10.56 0.27 -14.91
C LEU A 67 10.52 0.18 -13.38
N PHE A 68 9.34 0.38 -12.83
CA PHE A 68 9.04 0.28 -11.41
C PHE A 68 7.85 -0.65 -11.21
N VAL A 69 7.80 -1.34 -10.09
CA VAL A 69 6.58 -2.03 -9.64
C VAL A 69 5.53 -0.96 -9.34
N THR A 70 4.46 -0.92 -10.11
CA THR A 70 3.37 0.06 -9.98
C THR A 70 2.20 -0.48 -9.20
N LYS A 71 1.83 -1.75 -9.41
CA LYS A 71 0.77 -2.43 -8.66
C LYS A 71 1.11 -3.89 -8.41
N ILE A 72 0.48 -4.45 -7.38
CA ILE A 72 0.52 -5.87 -7.06
C ILE A 72 -0.92 -6.33 -6.90
N TYR A 73 -1.28 -7.41 -7.59
CA TYR A 73 -2.60 -8.04 -7.56
C TYR A 73 -2.51 -9.40 -6.87
N PRO A 74 -2.72 -9.48 -5.54
CA PRO A 74 -2.56 -10.73 -4.79
C PRO A 74 -3.48 -11.84 -5.26
N SER A 75 -4.76 -11.53 -5.56
CA SER A 75 -5.77 -12.48 -6.03
C SER A 75 -5.41 -13.14 -7.36
N LYS A 76 -4.66 -12.43 -8.21
CA LYS A 76 -4.24 -12.88 -9.55
C LYS A 76 -2.80 -13.36 -9.59
N ASN A 77 -2.07 -13.31 -8.46
CA ASN A 77 -0.63 -13.56 -8.38
C ASN A 77 0.15 -12.82 -9.49
N THR A 78 -0.12 -11.52 -9.65
CA THR A 78 0.37 -10.72 -10.77
C THR A 78 1.00 -9.42 -10.25
N VAL A 79 2.11 -9.05 -10.87
CA VAL A 79 2.83 -7.79 -10.61
C VAL A 79 2.76 -6.92 -11.87
N GLU A 80 2.33 -5.67 -11.72
CA GLU A 80 2.32 -4.68 -12.78
C GLU A 80 3.56 -3.80 -12.66
N VAL A 81 4.19 -3.52 -13.79
CA VAL A 81 5.35 -2.63 -13.87
C VAL A 81 5.14 -1.56 -14.92
N GLY A 82 5.66 -0.36 -14.64
CA GLY A 82 5.49 0.78 -15.54
C GLY A 82 6.51 1.90 -15.27
N PRO A 83 6.38 3.02 -16.00
CA PRO A 83 7.21 4.19 -15.81
C PRO A 83 6.95 4.86 -14.45
N PRO A 84 7.86 5.74 -13.96
CA PRO A 84 7.72 6.39 -12.66
C PRO A 84 6.45 7.26 -12.53
N SER A 85 5.87 7.73 -13.63
CA SER A 85 4.60 8.48 -13.64
C SER A 85 3.41 7.66 -13.12
N GLU A 86 3.41 6.35 -13.35
CA GLU A 86 2.34 5.44 -12.90
C GLU A 86 2.40 5.12 -11.39
N LEU A 87 3.48 5.54 -10.72
CA LEU A 87 3.56 5.48 -9.26
C LEU A 87 2.73 6.55 -8.54
N MET A 88 2.27 7.56 -9.28
CA MET A 88 1.52 8.68 -8.71
C MET A 88 0.04 8.28 -8.56
N GLN A 89 -0.44 8.28 -7.33
CA GLN A 89 -1.82 7.90 -6.98
C GLN A 89 -2.40 8.91 -5.99
N ASN A 90 -3.69 9.16 -6.10
CA ASN A 90 -4.39 10.09 -5.20
C ASN A 90 -5.30 9.38 -4.17
N LYS A 91 -5.41 8.06 -4.21
CA LYS A 91 -6.26 7.30 -3.27
C LYS A 91 -5.46 6.31 -2.45
N ALA A 92 -5.74 6.26 -1.16
CA ALA A 92 -5.28 5.23 -0.24
C ALA A 92 -6.49 4.56 0.40
N TYR A 93 -6.69 3.28 0.13
CA TYR A 93 -7.71 2.44 0.78
C TYR A 93 -7.20 2.02 2.14
N LEU A 94 -8.06 2.05 3.16
CA LEU A 94 -7.62 1.91 4.56
C LEU A 94 -8.44 0.86 5.30
N SER A 95 -7.74 0.12 6.13
CA SER A 95 -8.31 -0.80 7.10
C SER A 95 -7.82 -0.51 8.51
N LYS A 96 -8.45 -1.19 9.48
CA LYS A 96 -8.09 -1.11 10.90
C LYS A 96 -7.91 0.33 11.36
N LEU A 97 -8.89 1.18 11.00
CA LEU A 97 -8.90 2.56 11.43
C LEU A 97 -8.89 2.67 12.96
N ASN A 98 -8.03 3.54 13.46
CA ASN A 98 -7.96 3.93 14.85
C ASN A 98 -8.02 5.46 14.95
N ILE A 99 -9.13 5.99 15.47
CA ILE A 99 -9.32 7.42 15.71
C ILE A 99 -9.09 7.69 17.20
N ILE A 100 -8.10 8.52 17.50
CA ILE A 100 -7.63 8.80 18.87
C ILE A 100 -8.07 10.17 19.41
N SER A 101 -8.61 11.04 18.53
CA SER A 101 -9.02 12.40 18.90
C SER A 101 -10.27 12.49 19.79
N GLY A 102 -10.87 11.36 20.18
CA GLY A 102 -12.11 11.32 20.97
C GLY A 102 -13.38 11.64 20.17
N GLU A 103 -13.28 12.03 18.93
CA GLU A 103 -14.41 12.21 18.01
C GLU A 103 -14.96 10.84 17.59
N LYS A 104 -15.89 10.32 18.39
CA LYS A 104 -16.43 8.95 18.28
C LYS A 104 -17.20 8.65 17.00
N ASN A 105 -17.51 9.64 16.14
CA ASN A 105 -18.35 9.49 14.96
C ASN A 105 -17.84 10.25 13.74
N ILE A 106 -16.60 10.03 13.33
CA ILE A 106 -16.16 10.47 12.01
C ILE A 106 -16.75 9.49 10.97
N VAL A 107 -18.06 9.63 10.71
CA VAL A 107 -18.72 9.03 9.54
C VAL A 107 -18.96 10.14 8.55
N GLY A 108 -18.45 10.00 7.33
CA GLY A 108 -18.60 11.02 6.29
C GLY A 108 -17.25 11.49 5.75
N LYS A 109 -17.16 12.76 5.42
CA LYS A 109 -15.98 13.37 4.77
C LYS A 109 -15.36 14.42 5.67
N GLU A 110 -14.06 14.31 5.92
CA GLU A 110 -13.29 15.32 6.67
C GLU A 110 -12.00 15.69 5.92
N SER A 111 -11.72 16.99 5.86
CA SER A 111 -10.46 17.50 5.27
C SER A 111 -9.34 17.46 6.31
N LEU A 112 -8.31 16.68 6.04
CA LEU A 112 -7.18 16.44 6.92
C LEU A 112 -5.86 16.48 6.14
N TYR A 113 -4.76 16.46 6.88
CA TYR A 113 -3.45 16.13 6.34
C TYR A 113 -3.10 14.68 6.64
N ALA A 114 -2.39 14.00 5.75
CA ALA A 114 -1.96 12.63 5.98
C ALA A 114 -0.50 12.37 5.56
N LYS A 115 0.16 11.47 6.30
CA LYS A 115 1.49 10.94 5.96
C LYS A 115 1.35 9.46 5.62
N ILE A 116 1.88 9.06 4.46
CA ILE A 116 1.92 7.66 4.00
C ILE A 116 3.18 6.92 4.45
N ARG A 117 4.15 7.63 5.04
CA ARG A 117 5.42 7.11 5.56
C ARG A 117 5.97 8.07 6.60
N TYR A 118 6.80 7.55 7.49
CA TYR A 118 7.44 8.36 8.54
C TYR A 118 8.15 9.61 8.00
N LYS A 119 8.95 9.47 6.94
CA LYS A 119 9.73 10.58 6.36
C LYS A 119 8.99 11.40 5.30
N SER A 120 7.71 11.09 4.99
CA SER A 120 6.95 11.89 4.01
C SER A 120 6.46 13.20 4.62
N THR A 121 6.37 14.24 3.78
CA THR A 121 5.67 15.47 4.12
C THR A 121 4.17 15.18 4.25
N PRO A 122 3.46 15.77 5.24
CA PRO A 122 2.02 15.69 5.30
C PRO A 122 1.38 16.28 4.05
N ALA A 123 0.49 15.55 3.40
CA ALA A 123 -0.23 15.99 2.21
C ALA A 123 -1.72 16.15 2.55
N LYS A 124 -2.34 17.22 2.02
CA LYS A 124 -3.75 17.52 2.24
C LYS A 124 -4.64 16.59 1.44
N GLY A 125 -5.82 16.28 1.97
CA GLY A 125 -6.82 15.47 1.31
C GLY A 125 -8.09 15.31 2.14
N ILE A 126 -8.93 14.40 1.72
CA ILE A 126 -10.21 14.09 2.35
C ILE A 126 -10.19 12.65 2.84
N LEU A 127 -10.43 12.47 4.13
CA LEU A 127 -10.77 11.16 4.70
C LEU A 127 -12.26 10.94 4.52
N GLU A 128 -12.62 9.84 3.87
CA GLU A 128 -14.00 9.38 3.72
C GLU A 128 -14.16 8.05 4.43
N ILE A 129 -14.98 8.02 5.47
CA ILE A 129 -15.31 6.82 6.24
C ILE A 129 -16.74 6.41 5.92
N LYS A 130 -16.89 5.19 5.39
CA LYS A 130 -18.18 4.60 5.06
C LYS A 130 -18.79 3.93 6.30
N ARG A 131 -20.14 3.83 6.35
CA ARG A 131 -20.86 3.16 7.45
C ARG A 131 -20.45 1.71 7.69
N ASN A 132 -19.90 1.04 6.68
CA ASN A 132 -19.39 -0.32 6.77
C ASN A 132 -18.00 -0.43 7.43
N GLY A 133 -17.39 0.68 7.86
CA GLY A 133 -16.06 0.74 8.46
C GLY A 133 -14.91 0.76 7.46
N ASN A 134 -15.18 0.71 6.15
CA ASN A 134 -14.18 0.94 5.13
C ASN A 134 -13.88 2.44 5.04
N ALA A 135 -12.64 2.78 4.72
CA ALA A 135 -12.27 4.17 4.53
C ALA A 135 -11.33 4.34 3.33
N VAL A 136 -11.37 5.53 2.78
CA VAL A 136 -10.43 5.96 1.76
C VAL A 136 -9.92 7.36 2.09
N PHE A 137 -8.64 7.57 1.93
CA PHE A 137 -8.05 8.90 1.96
C PHE A 137 -7.77 9.33 0.52
N ILE A 138 -8.36 10.45 0.11
CA ILE A 138 -8.24 11.01 -1.23
C ILE A 138 -7.36 12.26 -1.12
N PHE A 139 -6.14 12.18 -1.61
CA PHE A 139 -5.19 13.29 -1.62
C PHE A 139 -5.58 14.34 -2.67
N ASP A 140 -5.44 15.60 -2.35
CA ASP A 140 -5.63 16.71 -3.28
C ASP A 140 -4.60 16.64 -4.42
N GLU A 141 -3.34 16.27 -4.07
CA GLU A 141 -2.24 16.07 -5.01
C GLU A 141 -1.76 14.62 -5.00
N PRO A 142 -1.49 14.00 -6.17
CA PRO A 142 -1.05 12.61 -6.22
C PRO A 142 0.21 12.35 -5.39
N GLN A 143 0.21 11.25 -4.65
CA GLN A 143 1.31 10.80 -3.81
C GLN A 143 2.07 9.66 -4.48
N ARG A 144 3.41 9.69 -4.38
CA ARG A 144 4.24 8.68 -5.02
C ARG A 144 4.27 7.38 -4.23
N ALA A 145 3.94 6.26 -4.88
CA ALA A 145 4.06 4.89 -4.38
C ALA A 145 3.32 4.68 -3.04
N ILE A 146 2.01 4.91 -3.03
CA ILE A 146 1.14 4.50 -1.92
C ILE A 146 1.22 2.98 -1.80
N THR A 147 1.75 2.48 -0.67
CA THR A 147 2.16 1.08 -0.54
C THR A 147 1.29 0.35 0.48
N PRO A 148 0.55 -0.71 0.10
CA PRO A 148 -0.18 -1.56 1.02
C PRO A 148 0.70 -2.14 2.13
N GLY A 149 0.13 -2.28 3.33
CA GLY A 149 0.82 -2.72 4.52
C GLY A 149 1.48 -1.59 5.33
N GLN A 150 1.63 -0.39 4.78
CA GLN A 150 2.13 0.76 5.52
C GLN A 150 1.01 1.47 6.28
N ALA A 151 1.37 2.15 7.38
CA ALA A 151 0.45 2.99 8.12
C ALA A 151 0.31 4.36 7.44
N LEU A 152 -0.94 4.82 7.32
CA LEU A 152 -1.27 6.19 6.97
C LEU A 152 -1.79 6.88 8.23
N VAL A 153 -1.20 8.02 8.59
CA VAL A 153 -1.52 8.77 9.82
C VAL A 153 -2.13 10.11 9.46
N PHE A 154 -3.24 10.45 10.10
CA PHE A 154 -4.00 11.68 9.88
C PHE A 154 -3.65 12.76 10.89
N TYR A 155 -3.64 14.00 10.42
CA TYR A 155 -3.31 15.19 11.21
C TYR A 155 -4.30 16.34 10.96
N LYS A 156 -4.60 17.08 12.04
CA LYS A 156 -5.28 18.38 11.98
C LYS A 156 -4.34 19.40 12.64
N GLY A 157 -3.69 20.23 11.82
CA GLY A 157 -2.55 21.01 12.28
C GLY A 157 -1.43 20.09 12.82
N ASN A 158 -1.03 20.28 14.06
CA ASN A 158 0.01 19.48 14.74
C ASN A 158 -0.56 18.30 15.54
N GLN A 159 -1.87 18.14 15.57
CA GLN A 159 -2.52 17.08 16.34
C GLN A 159 -2.69 15.83 15.47
N VAL A 160 -2.31 14.67 16.01
CA VAL A 160 -2.62 13.35 15.43
C VAL A 160 -4.09 13.03 15.70
N ILE A 161 -4.86 12.83 14.65
CA ILE A 161 -6.30 12.47 14.73
C ILE A 161 -6.48 10.96 14.79
N GLY A 162 -5.65 10.23 14.08
CA GLY A 162 -5.73 8.78 13.98
C GLY A 162 -4.92 8.25 12.80
N GLY A 163 -5.23 7.02 12.40
CA GLY A 163 -4.59 6.38 11.25
C GLY A 163 -5.23 5.07 10.88
N GLY A 164 -4.69 4.43 9.86
CA GLY A 164 -5.08 3.10 9.40
C GLY A 164 -3.98 2.47 8.57
N PHE A 165 -4.15 1.19 8.25
CA PHE A 165 -3.23 0.51 7.35
C PHE A 165 -3.71 0.64 5.91
N ILE A 166 -2.79 0.96 5.00
CA ILE A 166 -3.06 1.00 3.57
C ILE A 166 -3.29 -0.43 3.08
N GLU A 167 -4.37 -0.65 2.34
CA GLU A 167 -4.72 -1.93 1.73
C GLU A 167 -4.65 -1.89 0.21
N TYR A 168 -4.65 -3.08 -0.40
CA TYR A 168 -4.86 -3.22 -1.83
C TYR A 168 -6.29 -2.79 -2.20
N GLU A 169 -6.45 -2.16 -3.34
CA GLU A 169 -7.75 -1.74 -3.87
C GLU A 169 -8.73 -2.92 -4.00
N GLU A 170 -8.26 -4.05 -4.52
CA GLU A 170 -9.05 -5.28 -4.65
C GLU A 170 -9.64 -5.74 -3.32
N ALA A 171 -8.83 -5.78 -2.25
CA ALA A 171 -9.28 -6.20 -0.94
C ALA A 171 -10.33 -5.25 -0.33
N SER A 172 -10.32 -3.97 -0.71
CA SER A 172 -11.34 -3.01 -0.31
C SER A 172 -12.67 -3.23 -1.05
N LEU A 173 -12.62 -3.54 -2.33
CA LEU A 173 -13.79 -3.80 -3.17
C LEU A 173 -14.48 -5.12 -2.82
N ASP A 174 -13.72 -6.18 -2.54
CA ASP A 174 -14.27 -7.48 -2.16
C ASP A 174 -15.03 -7.39 -0.83
N LYS A 175 -14.50 -6.69 0.15
CA LYS A 175 -15.19 -6.41 1.42
C LYS A 175 -16.49 -5.60 1.25
N GLU A 176 -16.58 -4.76 0.23
CA GLU A 176 -17.81 -4.04 -0.09
C GLU A 176 -18.88 -4.99 -0.63
N LYS A 177 -18.52 -5.85 -1.59
CA LYS A 177 -19.44 -6.83 -2.19
C LYS A 177 -19.97 -7.85 -1.17
N GLU A 178 -19.10 -8.42 -0.32
CA GLU A 178 -19.50 -9.35 0.72
C GLU A 178 -20.52 -8.75 1.70
N LYS A 179 -20.35 -7.48 2.07
CA LYS A 179 -21.28 -6.79 2.97
C LYS A 179 -22.58 -6.35 2.30
N GLU A 180 -22.60 -6.10 1.00
CA GLU A 180 -23.85 -5.85 0.25
C GLU A 180 -24.68 -7.12 0.13
N ILE A 181 -24.04 -8.26 -0.15
CA ILE A 181 -24.70 -9.56 -0.20
C ILE A 181 -25.29 -9.92 1.17
N ALA A 182 -24.56 -9.71 2.26
CA ALA A 182 -25.02 -10.00 3.62
C ALA A 182 -26.19 -9.11 4.10
N LYS A 183 -26.46 -7.99 3.43
CA LYS A 183 -27.62 -7.13 3.73
C LYS A 183 -28.86 -7.44 2.90
N SER A 184 -28.71 -8.28 1.88
CA SER A 184 -29.79 -8.70 0.98
C SER A 184 -30.50 -9.98 1.45
N PHE A 185 -30.04 -10.57 2.55
CA PHE A 185 -30.63 -11.69 3.28
C PHE A 185 -31.09 -11.25 4.68
#